data_bbc9ff0be054c68ba14015adcc8a41e2
#
_entry.id   bbc9ff0be054c68ba14015adcc8a41e2
#
_cell.length_a   1.000
_cell.length_b   1.000
_cell.length_c   1.000
_cell.angle_alpha   90.00
_cell.angle_beta   90.00
_cell.angle_gamma   90.00
#
_symmetry.space_group_name_H-M   'P 1'
#
loop_
_entity.id
_entity.type
_entity.pdbx_description
1 polymer ?
#
loop_
_entity_poly.entity_id
_entity_poly.type
_entity_poly.pdbx_seq_one_letter_code
_entity_poly.pdbx_strand_id
1 'polypeptide(L)'
;MQPQTTKYDQNASTNLDQDVNSSRLVKYAQNQTEIKEYLYAILSKEHPRLFEKYGPDFLAIDLAELLKDGEILCKLGSLLPASKVPNNPSTKFRSSKMPFVQMENISFFLSTCELVGLPHDEIFQTVDLYEAKDPYQVVITLMSFSRLANKIDASKFPHVVGARAARVKPNVPSKPFRLRTK
;
A
#
# COMPACT_ATOMS: atom_id res chain seq x y z
N MET A 1 47.04 35.79 -2.37
CA MET A 1 46.54 34.65 -1.57
C MET A 1 45.03 34.52 -1.79
N GLN A 2 44.60 33.64 -2.67
CA GLN A 2 43.17 33.39 -2.88
C GLN A 2 42.72 32.29 -1.90
N PRO A 3 41.55 32.42 -1.25
CA PRO A 3 41.02 31.35 -0.39
C PRO A 3 40.59 30.19 -1.25
N GLN A 4 41.14 29.02 -0.96
CA GLN A 4 40.68 27.75 -1.54
C GLN A 4 39.30 27.45 -0.94
N THR A 5 38.26 27.60 -1.73
CA THR A 5 36.91 27.09 -1.42
C THR A 5 36.95 25.58 -1.45
N THR A 6 36.78 24.97 -0.31
CA THR A 6 36.65 23.54 -0.13
C THR A 6 35.35 23.06 -0.83
N LYS A 7 35.51 22.11 -1.73
CA LYS A 7 34.40 21.44 -2.50
C LYS A 7 33.46 20.58 -1.65
N TYR A 8 33.22 20.90 -0.40
CA TYR A 8 32.44 20.06 0.52
C TYR A 8 31.02 20.53 0.78
N ASP A 9 30.56 21.62 0.16
CA ASP A 9 29.22 22.19 0.42
C ASP A 9 28.31 22.28 -0.81
N GLN A 10 28.29 21.25 -1.64
CA GLN A 10 27.25 21.12 -2.66
C GLN A 10 26.42 19.84 -2.43
N ASN A 11 25.30 19.99 -1.70
CA ASN A 11 24.08 19.18 -1.81
C ASN A 11 24.14 17.71 -1.39
N ALA A 12 24.55 17.40 -0.18
CA ALA A 12 24.31 16.06 0.40
C ALA A 12 22.78 15.80 0.62
N SER A 13 21.98 16.83 0.92
CA SER A 13 20.54 16.67 1.19
C SER A 13 19.70 16.47 -0.08
N THR A 14 19.99 17.16 -1.16
CA THR A 14 19.26 17.03 -2.44
C THR A 14 19.52 15.69 -3.13
N ASN A 15 20.72 15.14 -3.02
CA ASN A 15 21.04 13.83 -3.59
C ASN A 15 20.35 12.69 -2.83
N LEU A 16 20.27 12.77 -1.50
CA LEU A 16 19.65 11.73 -0.67
C LEU A 16 18.14 11.60 -0.97
N ASP A 17 17.43 12.72 -1.05
CA ASP A 17 16.00 12.70 -1.35
C ASP A 17 15.72 12.17 -2.76
N GLN A 18 16.55 12.52 -3.73
CA GLN A 18 16.46 12.00 -5.10
C GLN A 18 16.74 10.50 -5.14
N ASP A 19 17.74 10.01 -4.41
CA ASP A 19 18.08 8.59 -4.32
C ASP A 19 16.96 7.79 -3.66
N VAL A 20 16.38 8.31 -2.58
CA VAL A 20 15.22 7.69 -1.91
C VAL A 20 14.02 7.61 -2.85
N ASN A 21 13.67 8.70 -3.53
CA ASN A 21 12.55 8.73 -4.46
C ASN A 21 12.77 7.79 -5.65
N SER A 22 13.97 7.78 -6.22
CA SER A 22 14.34 6.87 -7.31
C SER A 22 14.23 5.40 -6.88
N SER A 23 14.71 5.07 -5.69
CA SER A 23 14.59 3.73 -5.10
C SER A 23 13.13 3.31 -4.89
N ARG A 24 12.27 4.24 -4.45
CA ARG A 24 10.83 3.99 -4.28
C ARG A 24 10.13 3.73 -5.60
N LEU A 25 10.44 4.49 -6.65
CA LEU A 25 9.89 4.29 -8.00
C LEU A 25 10.30 2.94 -8.60
N VAL A 26 11.56 2.53 -8.42
CA VAL A 26 12.03 1.21 -8.86
C VAL A 26 11.27 0.09 -8.15
N LYS A 27 11.09 0.19 -6.83
CA LYS A 27 10.33 -0.78 -6.06
C LYS A 27 8.84 -0.80 -6.45
N TYR A 28 8.25 0.36 -6.74
CA TYR A 28 6.90 0.45 -7.28
C TYR A 28 6.77 -0.32 -8.59
N ALA A 29 7.66 -0.04 -9.56
CA ALA A 29 7.66 -0.72 -10.86
C ALA A 29 7.81 -2.24 -10.74
N GLN A 30 8.65 -2.70 -9.80
CA GLN A 30 8.88 -4.13 -9.56
C GLN A 30 7.67 -4.85 -8.96
N ASN A 31 6.94 -4.18 -8.06
CA ASN A 31 5.88 -4.83 -7.28
C ASN A 31 4.46 -4.62 -7.84
N GLN A 32 4.25 -3.64 -8.73
CA GLN A 32 2.91 -3.34 -9.26
C GLN A 32 2.28 -4.52 -10.00
N THR A 33 3.08 -5.33 -10.69
CA THR A 33 2.56 -6.49 -11.45
C THR A 33 1.97 -7.53 -10.51
N GLU A 34 2.69 -7.90 -9.44
CA GLU A 34 2.23 -8.86 -8.45
C GLU A 34 0.95 -8.37 -7.74
N ILE A 35 0.86 -7.07 -7.45
CA ILE A 35 -0.36 -6.46 -6.88
C ILE A 35 -1.53 -6.55 -7.88
N LYS A 36 -1.31 -6.25 -9.16
CA LYS A 36 -2.37 -6.32 -10.18
C LYS A 36 -2.88 -7.75 -10.37
N GLU A 37 -1.98 -8.74 -10.40
CA GLU A 37 -2.35 -10.15 -10.46
C GLU A 37 -3.16 -10.59 -9.23
N TYR A 38 -2.76 -10.15 -8.04
CA TYR A 38 -3.50 -10.39 -6.81
C TYR A 38 -4.93 -9.81 -6.86
N LEU A 39 -5.05 -8.55 -7.27
CA LEU A 39 -6.35 -7.89 -7.42
C LEU A 39 -7.23 -8.62 -8.44
N TYR A 40 -6.64 -9.00 -9.57
CA TYR A 40 -7.35 -9.76 -10.60
C TYR A 40 -7.83 -11.11 -10.08
N ALA A 41 -6.96 -11.87 -9.43
CA ALA A 41 -7.28 -13.22 -8.95
C ALA A 41 -8.43 -13.24 -7.93
N ILE A 42 -8.56 -12.20 -7.10
CA ILE A 42 -9.62 -12.10 -6.10
C ILE A 42 -10.89 -11.52 -6.72
N LEU A 43 -10.78 -10.36 -7.37
CA LEU A 43 -11.93 -9.59 -7.80
C LEU A 43 -12.61 -10.17 -9.06
N SER A 44 -11.89 -10.90 -9.91
CA SER A 44 -12.51 -11.57 -11.08
C SER A 44 -13.56 -12.59 -10.69
N LYS A 45 -13.43 -13.22 -9.52
CA LYS A 45 -14.39 -14.19 -8.99
C LYS A 45 -15.61 -13.50 -8.36
N GLU A 46 -15.37 -12.44 -7.60
CA GLU A 46 -16.42 -11.77 -6.80
C GLU A 46 -17.13 -10.66 -7.58
N HIS A 47 -16.41 -9.99 -8.48
CA HIS A 47 -16.89 -8.85 -9.26
C HIS A 47 -16.51 -8.94 -10.74
N PRO A 48 -16.98 -9.93 -11.51
CA PRO A 48 -16.57 -10.14 -12.90
C PRO A 48 -16.87 -8.92 -13.80
N ARG A 49 -17.98 -8.21 -13.56
CA ARG A 49 -18.35 -7.01 -14.32
C ARG A 49 -17.34 -5.86 -14.20
N LEU A 50 -16.55 -5.84 -13.13
CA LEU A 50 -15.50 -4.84 -12.96
C LEU A 50 -14.46 -4.95 -14.08
N PHE A 51 -14.13 -6.18 -14.49
CA PHE A 51 -13.13 -6.45 -15.52
C PHE A 51 -13.65 -6.27 -16.94
N GLU A 52 -14.97 -6.29 -17.17
CA GLU A 52 -15.57 -5.93 -18.46
C GLU A 52 -15.23 -4.46 -18.82
N LYS A 53 -15.11 -3.58 -17.82
CA LYS A 53 -14.73 -2.17 -17.99
C LYS A 53 -13.28 -1.99 -18.47
N TYR A 54 -12.36 -2.84 -17.99
CA TYR A 54 -10.92 -2.73 -18.27
C TYR A 54 -10.46 -3.67 -19.38
N GLY A 55 -11.23 -4.72 -19.71
CA GLY A 55 -10.90 -5.69 -20.75
C GLY A 55 -9.56 -6.41 -20.50
N PRO A 56 -8.88 -6.85 -21.58
CA PRO A 56 -7.59 -7.53 -21.49
C PRO A 56 -6.45 -6.64 -21.01
N ASP A 57 -6.64 -5.31 -21.04
CA ASP A 57 -5.60 -4.32 -20.74
C ASP A 57 -5.40 -4.07 -19.24
N PHE A 58 -6.19 -4.72 -18.38
CA PHE A 58 -6.11 -4.54 -16.92
C PHE A 58 -4.67 -4.65 -16.39
N LEU A 59 -3.90 -5.63 -16.82
CA LEU A 59 -2.51 -5.81 -16.39
C LEU A 59 -1.54 -4.82 -17.05
N ALA A 60 -1.91 -4.21 -18.17
CA ALA A 60 -1.08 -3.24 -18.88
C ALA A 60 -1.20 -1.81 -18.31
N ILE A 61 -2.36 -1.48 -17.70
CA ILE A 61 -2.59 -0.16 -17.09
C ILE A 61 -1.69 0.02 -15.86
N ASP A 62 -1.16 1.22 -15.65
CA ASP A 62 -0.41 1.55 -14.44
C ASP A 62 -1.27 1.37 -13.19
N LEU A 63 -0.70 0.86 -12.10
CA LEU A 63 -1.44 0.54 -10.88
C LEU A 63 -2.10 1.78 -10.26
N ALA A 64 -1.41 2.92 -10.23
CA ALA A 64 -1.97 4.15 -9.67
C ALA A 64 -3.18 4.65 -10.49
N GLU A 65 -3.09 4.61 -11.82
CA GLU A 65 -4.21 4.95 -12.70
C GLU A 65 -5.39 3.99 -12.53
N LEU A 66 -5.10 2.69 -12.39
CA LEU A 66 -6.11 1.64 -12.19
C LEU A 66 -6.91 1.84 -10.89
N LEU A 67 -6.26 2.34 -9.84
CA LEU A 67 -6.84 2.50 -8.50
C LEU A 67 -7.40 3.90 -8.24
N LYS A 68 -7.17 4.87 -9.13
CA LYS A 68 -7.41 6.30 -8.92
C LYS A 68 -8.84 6.66 -8.56
N ASP A 69 -9.83 5.98 -9.13
CA ASP A 69 -11.24 6.23 -8.85
C ASP A 69 -11.73 5.60 -7.53
N GLY A 70 -10.89 4.78 -6.87
CA GLY A 70 -11.19 4.07 -5.63
C GLY A 70 -12.14 2.89 -5.80
N GLU A 71 -12.62 2.57 -7.01
CA GLU A 71 -13.58 1.48 -7.24
C GLU A 71 -12.99 0.12 -6.85
N ILE A 72 -11.83 -0.21 -7.39
CA ILE A 72 -11.15 -1.48 -7.13
C ILE A 72 -10.82 -1.63 -5.64
N LEU A 73 -10.36 -0.55 -5.01
CA LEU A 73 -10.03 -0.53 -3.58
C LEU A 73 -11.29 -0.79 -2.72
N CYS A 74 -12.39 -0.10 -3.01
CA CYS A 74 -13.64 -0.30 -2.29
C CYS A 74 -14.22 -1.70 -2.51
N LYS A 75 -14.16 -2.22 -3.74
CA LYS A 75 -14.59 -3.61 -4.01
C LYS A 75 -13.75 -4.61 -3.23
N LEU A 76 -12.42 -4.43 -3.19
CA LEU A 76 -11.53 -5.27 -2.40
C LEU A 76 -11.86 -5.21 -0.89
N GLY A 77 -11.98 -3.99 -0.35
CA GLY A 77 -12.32 -3.79 1.06
C GLY A 77 -13.70 -4.34 1.45
N SER A 78 -14.67 -4.28 0.54
CA SER A 78 -16.03 -4.77 0.78
C SER A 78 -16.13 -6.30 0.92
N LEU A 79 -15.12 -7.05 0.47
CA LEU A 79 -15.07 -8.51 0.63
C LEU A 79 -14.77 -8.95 2.07
N LEU A 80 -14.30 -8.05 2.92
CA LEU A 80 -14.06 -8.37 4.33
C LEU A 80 -15.38 -8.67 5.05
N PRO A 81 -15.41 -9.73 5.90
CA PRO A 81 -16.65 -10.16 6.54
C PRO A 81 -17.16 -9.12 7.55
N ALA A 82 -18.48 -8.90 7.57
CA ALA A 82 -19.14 -7.96 8.47
C ALA A 82 -18.90 -8.26 9.96
N SER A 83 -18.57 -9.51 10.30
CA SER A 83 -18.19 -9.91 11.67
C SER A 83 -16.89 -9.26 12.13
N LYS A 84 -16.00 -8.88 11.22
CA LYS A 84 -14.72 -8.20 11.50
C LYS A 84 -14.79 -6.70 11.24
N VAL A 85 -15.59 -6.28 10.28
CA VAL A 85 -15.75 -4.87 9.90
C VAL A 85 -17.25 -4.52 9.87
N PRO A 86 -17.88 -4.32 11.04
CA PRO A 86 -19.26 -3.86 11.08
C PRO A 86 -19.35 -2.47 10.42
N ASN A 87 -20.39 -2.26 9.59
CA ASN A 87 -20.58 -1.02 8.82
C ASN A 87 -19.38 -0.64 7.95
N ASN A 88 -18.83 -1.62 7.24
CA ASN A 88 -17.65 -1.46 6.39
C ASN A 88 -17.74 -0.22 5.49
N PRO A 89 -16.85 0.80 5.64
CA PRO A 89 -16.89 2.02 4.84
C PRO A 89 -16.76 1.77 3.34
N SER A 90 -15.99 0.76 2.92
CA SER A 90 -15.80 0.42 1.51
C SER A 90 -17.10 0.04 0.78
N THR A 91 -18.17 -0.33 1.50
CA THR A 91 -19.48 -0.60 0.90
C THR A 91 -20.22 0.65 0.44
N LYS A 92 -19.75 1.85 0.88
CA LYS A 92 -20.34 3.16 0.52
C LYS A 92 -19.84 3.70 -0.81
N PHE A 93 -19.09 2.92 -1.58
CA PHE A 93 -18.57 3.31 -2.89
C PHE A 93 -19.63 3.96 -3.77
N ARG A 94 -19.25 5.04 -4.46
CA ARG A 94 -20.07 5.74 -5.44
C ARG A 94 -19.32 5.87 -6.76
N SER A 95 -19.95 5.41 -7.86
CA SER A 95 -19.38 5.58 -9.18
C SER A 95 -19.54 7.05 -9.64
N SER A 96 -18.43 7.75 -9.86
CA SER A 96 -18.42 9.13 -10.32
C SER A 96 -17.09 9.49 -10.96
N LYS A 97 -17.14 10.42 -11.91
CA LYS A 97 -15.94 11.07 -12.49
C LYS A 97 -15.51 12.33 -11.72
N MET A 98 -16.26 12.74 -10.70
CA MET A 98 -15.94 13.91 -9.90
C MET A 98 -14.74 13.64 -8.98
N PRO A 99 -13.70 14.50 -9.01
CA PRO A 99 -12.49 14.32 -8.20
C PRO A 99 -12.76 14.09 -6.71
N PHE A 100 -13.67 14.87 -6.14
CA PHE A 100 -14.03 14.76 -4.73
C PHE A 100 -14.61 13.37 -4.38
N VAL A 101 -15.48 12.82 -5.24
CA VAL A 101 -16.08 11.50 -5.01
C VAL A 101 -15.06 10.39 -5.14
N GLN A 102 -14.10 10.51 -6.08
CA GLN A 102 -13.01 9.55 -6.23
C GLN A 102 -12.10 9.54 -5.00
N MET A 103 -11.73 10.73 -4.50
CA MET A 103 -10.95 10.85 -3.26
C MET A 103 -11.71 10.31 -2.04
N GLU A 104 -13.03 10.52 -1.97
CA GLU A 104 -13.88 9.96 -0.91
C GLU A 104 -13.92 8.43 -0.98
N ASN A 105 -14.02 7.83 -2.18
CA ASN A 105 -13.94 6.38 -2.36
C ASN A 105 -12.62 5.81 -1.83
N ILE A 106 -11.49 6.46 -2.16
CA ILE A 106 -10.18 6.09 -1.62
C ILE A 106 -10.20 6.14 -0.09
N SER A 107 -10.74 7.21 0.49
CA SER A 107 -10.86 7.38 1.93
C SER A 107 -11.71 6.28 2.61
N PHE A 108 -12.75 5.77 1.96
CA PHE A 108 -13.54 4.64 2.47
C PHE A 108 -12.69 3.37 2.60
N PHE A 109 -11.82 3.10 1.63
CA PHE A 109 -10.90 1.97 1.72
C PHE A 109 -9.88 2.16 2.84
N LEU A 110 -9.29 3.36 2.96
CA LEU A 110 -8.32 3.68 4.03
C LEU A 110 -8.95 3.50 5.42
N SER A 111 -10.18 4.00 5.62
CA SER A 111 -10.92 3.80 6.87
C SER A 111 -11.20 2.31 7.13
N THR A 112 -11.43 1.52 6.09
CA THR A 112 -11.56 0.06 6.24
C THR A 112 -10.24 -0.56 6.68
N CYS A 113 -9.10 -0.13 6.14
CA CYS A 113 -7.77 -0.59 6.56
C CYS A 113 -7.49 -0.29 8.04
N GLU A 114 -7.85 0.90 8.52
CA GLU A 114 -7.73 1.28 9.93
C GLU A 114 -8.60 0.40 10.83
N LEU A 115 -9.86 0.18 10.45
CA LEU A 115 -10.81 -0.64 11.21
C LEU A 115 -10.38 -2.10 11.36
N VAL A 116 -9.70 -2.66 10.36
CA VAL A 116 -9.15 -4.02 10.45
C VAL A 116 -7.81 -4.09 11.18
N GLY A 117 -7.25 -2.94 11.57
CA GLY A 117 -6.04 -2.85 12.38
C GLY A 117 -4.74 -2.90 11.55
N LEU A 118 -4.74 -2.37 10.32
CA LEU A 118 -3.47 -2.09 9.64
C LEU A 118 -2.69 -1.03 10.43
N PRO A 119 -1.35 -1.18 10.59
CA PRO A 119 -0.51 -0.15 11.17
C PRO A 119 -0.60 1.16 10.38
N HIS A 120 -0.71 2.28 11.07
CA HIS A 120 -0.90 3.60 10.45
C HIS A 120 0.27 3.99 9.52
N ASP A 121 1.48 3.59 9.84
CA ASP A 121 2.69 3.79 9.06
C ASP A 121 2.73 2.96 7.75
N GLU A 122 1.91 1.92 7.65
CA GLU A 122 1.74 1.12 6.43
C GLU A 122 0.56 1.61 5.56
N ILE A 123 -0.26 2.55 6.03
CA ILE A 123 -1.42 3.08 5.30
C ILE A 123 -1.00 4.31 4.50
N PHE A 124 -1.34 4.33 3.19
CA PHE A 124 -1.10 5.49 2.33
C PHE A 124 -2.12 6.61 2.58
N GLN A 125 -1.80 7.83 2.15
CA GLN A 125 -2.73 8.96 2.17
C GLN A 125 -3.44 9.10 0.81
N THR A 126 -4.64 9.68 0.80
CA THR A 126 -5.41 9.88 -0.44
C THR A 126 -4.60 10.57 -1.54
N VAL A 127 -3.76 11.54 -1.18
CA VAL A 127 -2.90 12.27 -2.12
C VAL A 127 -1.78 11.41 -2.72
N ASP A 128 -1.33 10.39 -1.99
CA ASP A 128 -0.27 9.48 -2.45
C ASP A 128 -0.72 8.70 -3.70
N LEU A 129 -2.01 8.34 -3.74
CA LEU A 129 -2.62 7.66 -4.87
C LEU A 129 -3.21 8.66 -5.89
N TYR A 130 -4.08 9.57 -5.45
CA TYR A 130 -4.86 10.42 -6.35
C TYR A 130 -3.98 11.37 -7.17
N GLU A 131 -2.97 11.96 -6.53
CA GLU A 131 -1.97 12.85 -7.16
C GLU A 131 -0.67 12.12 -7.54
N ALA A 132 -0.61 10.80 -7.34
CA ALA A 132 0.58 9.97 -7.54
C ALA A 132 1.82 10.52 -6.79
N LYS A 133 1.62 11.07 -5.58
CA LYS A 133 2.69 11.65 -4.78
C LYS A 133 3.64 10.57 -4.25
N ASP A 134 3.10 9.44 -3.79
CA ASP A 134 3.88 8.28 -3.36
C ASP A 134 3.20 6.95 -3.74
N PRO A 135 3.27 6.54 -5.00
CA PRO A 135 2.65 5.30 -5.46
C PRO A 135 3.19 4.04 -4.78
N TYR A 136 4.44 4.07 -4.30
CA TYR A 136 5.01 2.93 -3.58
C TYR A 136 4.37 2.73 -2.20
N GLN A 137 3.91 3.79 -1.53
CA GLN A 137 3.17 3.64 -0.28
C GLN A 137 1.84 2.91 -0.50
N VAL A 138 1.20 3.10 -1.67
CA VAL A 138 -0.01 2.33 -2.06
C VAL A 138 0.30 0.84 -2.15
N VAL A 139 1.43 0.48 -2.76
CA VAL A 139 1.90 -0.92 -2.84
C VAL A 139 2.12 -1.50 -1.44
N ILE A 140 2.79 -0.77 -0.54
CA ILE A 140 3.02 -1.20 0.85
C ILE A 140 1.68 -1.50 1.55
N THR A 141 0.71 -0.59 1.43
CA THR A 141 -0.62 -0.77 2.03
C THR A 141 -1.30 -2.03 1.50
N LEU A 142 -1.29 -2.25 0.18
CA LEU A 142 -1.94 -3.42 -0.43
C LEU A 142 -1.25 -4.74 -0.04
N MET A 143 0.09 -4.75 0.09
CA MET A 143 0.82 -5.89 0.61
C MET A 143 0.42 -6.21 2.05
N SER A 144 0.34 -5.19 2.90
CA SER A 144 -0.07 -5.35 4.30
C SER A 144 -1.52 -5.75 4.43
N PHE A 145 -2.39 -5.16 3.62
CA PHE A 145 -3.79 -5.54 3.52
C PHE A 145 -3.94 -7.02 3.11
N SER A 146 -3.20 -7.48 2.09
CA SER A 146 -3.28 -8.87 1.63
C SER A 146 -2.94 -9.87 2.73
N ARG A 147 -1.91 -9.58 3.53
CA ARG A 147 -1.51 -10.41 4.69
C ARG A 147 -2.57 -10.45 5.78
N LEU A 148 -3.18 -9.30 6.07
CA LEU A 148 -4.21 -9.20 7.11
C LEU A 148 -5.52 -9.81 6.65
N ALA A 149 -5.95 -9.54 5.42
CA ALA A 149 -7.15 -10.10 4.83
C ALA A 149 -7.09 -11.64 4.75
N ASN A 150 -5.94 -12.20 4.36
CA ASN A 150 -5.72 -13.65 4.40
C ASN A 150 -5.88 -14.25 5.80
N LYS A 151 -5.43 -13.57 6.85
CA LYS A 151 -5.62 -14.02 8.24
C LYS A 151 -7.07 -13.94 8.70
N ILE A 152 -7.83 -12.98 8.16
CA ILE A 152 -9.25 -12.78 8.50
C ILE A 152 -10.13 -13.80 7.77
N ASP A 153 -9.90 -13.99 6.48
CA ASP A 153 -10.68 -14.89 5.63
C ASP A 153 -9.81 -15.44 4.49
N ALA A 154 -9.14 -16.56 4.74
CA ALA A 154 -8.28 -17.21 3.75
C ALA A 154 -9.08 -17.81 2.57
N SER A 155 -10.39 -17.97 2.69
CA SER A 155 -11.22 -18.49 1.59
C SER A 155 -11.45 -17.46 0.49
N LYS A 156 -11.66 -16.21 0.88
CA LYS A 156 -11.79 -15.06 -0.04
C LYS A 156 -10.45 -14.48 -0.46
N PHE A 157 -9.46 -14.51 0.45
CA PHE A 157 -8.12 -13.97 0.22
C PHE A 157 -7.05 -15.08 0.31
N PRO A 158 -7.03 -16.03 -0.64
CA PRO A 158 -6.14 -17.21 -0.56
C PRO A 158 -4.66 -16.86 -0.78
N HIS A 159 -4.36 -15.72 -1.40
CA HIS A 159 -3.02 -15.30 -1.76
C HIS A 159 -2.56 -14.12 -0.91
N VAL A 160 -1.25 -14.04 -0.68
CA VAL A 160 -0.58 -12.95 0.02
C VAL A 160 0.51 -12.41 -0.89
N VAL A 161 0.57 -11.08 -1.01
CA VAL A 161 1.54 -10.37 -1.85
C VAL A 161 2.72 -9.88 -1.03
N GLY A 162 3.90 -9.93 -1.64
CA GLY A 162 5.15 -9.45 -1.06
C GLY A 162 5.79 -10.42 -0.07
N ALA A 163 7.12 -10.31 0.07
CA ALA A 163 7.89 -11.13 1.01
C ALA A 163 7.38 -10.91 2.45
N ARG A 164 7.22 -12.00 3.20
CA ARG A 164 6.99 -11.92 4.64
C ARG A 164 8.21 -11.23 5.27
N ALA A 165 8.01 -10.03 5.82
CA ALA A 165 9.04 -9.41 6.63
C ALA A 165 9.36 -10.36 7.79
N ALA A 166 10.53 -11.01 7.75
CA ALA A 166 11.03 -11.76 8.88
C ALA A 166 11.22 -10.75 10.02
N ARG A 167 10.43 -10.84 11.09
CA ARG A 167 10.68 -10.06 12.30
C ARG A 167 12.01 -10.59 12.88
N VAL A 168 13.10 -9.94 12.54
CA VAL A 168 14.37 -10.13 13.22
C VAL A 168 14.15 -9.62 14.64
N LYS A 169 14.08 -10.56 15.60
CA LYS A 169 14.08 -10.17 17.01
C LYS A 169 15.39 -9.41 17.26
N PRO A 170 15.35 -8.16 17.76
CA PRO A 170 16.57 -7.46 18.08
C PRO A 170 17.35 -8.30 19.10
N ASN A 171 18.62 -8.57 18.79
CA ASN A 171 19.52 -9.24 19.73
C ASN A 171 19.83 -8.24 20.84
N VAL A 172 19.05 -8.31 21.93
CA VAL A 172 19.30 -7.48 23.11
C VAL A 172 20.53 -8.04 23.81
N PRO A 173 21.66 -7.32 23.86
CA PRO A 173 22.85 -7.80 24.55
C PRO A 173 22.49 -8.10 26.01
N SER A 174 22.75 -9.31 26.45
CA SER A 174 22.61 -9.64 27.88
C SER A 174 23.59 -8.77 28.68
N LYS A 175 23.11 -8.12 29.76
CA LYS A 175 23.97 -7.33 30.65
C LYS A 175 25.19 -8.17 31.08
N PRO A 176 26.41 -7.62 31.03
CA PRO A 176 27.60 -8.33 31.51
C PRO A 176 27.37 -8.84 32.94
N PHE A 177 27.81 -10.04 33.23
CA PHE A 177 27.63 -10.73 34.51
C PHE A 177 28.05 -9.88 35.73
N ARG A 178 28.99 -8.96 35.53
CA ARG A 178 29.52 -8.05 36.58
C ARG A 178 28.53 -6.99 37.08
N LEU A 179 27.42 -6.77 36.38
CA LEU A 179 26.38 -5.80 36.79
C LEU A 179 25.19 -6.46 37.51
N ARG A 180 25.27 -7.76 37.80
CA ARG A 180 24.31 -8.44 38.70
C ARG A 180 24.81 -8.32 40.14
N THR A 181 24.83 -7.08 40.65
CA THR A 181 25.00 -6.87 42.10
C THR A 181 23.66 -7.11 42.78
N LYS A 182 23.78 -7.81 43.92
CA LYS A 182 22.75 -8.25 44.84
C LYS A 182 21.75 -7.17 45.24
#